data_5e26e96d9630a00f345eab786bc4cc4d
#
_entry.id   5e26e96d9630a00f345eab786bc4cc4d
#
_cell.length_a   1.000
_cell.length_b   1.000
_cell.length_c   1.000
_cell.angle_alpha   90.00
_cell.angle_beta   90.00
_cell.angle_gamma   90.00
#
_symmetry.space_group_name_H-M   'P 1'
#
loop_
_entity.id
_entity.type
_entity.pdbx_description
1 polymer ?
#
loop_
_entity_poly.entity_id
_entity_poly.type
_entity_poly.pdbx_seq_one_letter_code
_entity_poly.pdbx_strand_id
1 'polypeptide(L)'
;MKFLKYFLIIPLFLNAELVIEITQGSDNPYRIALIPFKGESGATKQANEIVKNDLIRTGEFYIFDEKSLIAYPSGEDDINYSDWRLINADYLLLTSVIDSDSGIEARYEIFDVRKKSKIRSPKVYGVTNNVRQLSHYVSDGIYEAITGIQGIASTKILYVSQSNEVDTLSLIHI
;
A
#
# COMPACT_ATOMS: atom_id res chain seq x y z
N MET A 1 -32.09 -48.35 48.11
CA MET A 1 -32.35 -46.98 47.67
C MET A 1 -31.26 -46.59 46.70
N LYS A 2 -31.55 -46.56 45.36
CA LYS A 2 -30.59 -46.20 44.35
C LYS A 2 -30.91 -44.76 43.93
N PHE A 3 -30.03 -43.80 44.29
CA PHE A 3 -30.12 -42.43 43.81
C PHE A 3 -29.55 -42.35 42.42
N LEU A 4 -30.42 -42.26 41.43
CA LEU A 4 -30.09 -41.98 40.05
C LEU A 4 -29.76 -40.48 39.94
N LYS A 5 -28.48 -40.14 39.83
CA LYS A 5 -28.03 -38.78 39.56
C LYS A 5 -28.34 -38.46 38.10
N TYR A 6 -29.35 -37.63 37.86
CA TYR A 6 -29.56 -37.01 36.56
C TYR A 6 -28.45 -36.02 36.34
N PHE A 7 -27.53 -36.35 35.47
CA PHE A 7 -26.49 -35.46 34.95
C PHE A 7 -27.19 -34.55 33.90
N LEU A 8 -27.57 -33.36 34.30
CA LEU A 8 -28.18 -32.36 33.42
C LEU A 8 -27.09 -31.80 32.51
N ILE A 9 -26.99 -32.27 31.25
CA ILE A 9 -26.14 -31.70 30.22
C ILE A 9 -26.81 -30.40 29.74
N ILE A 10 -26.30 -29.27 30.22
CA ILE A 10 -26.70 -27.95 29.73
C ILE A 10 -25.88 -27.74 28.44
N PRO A 11 -26.52 -27.58 27.26
CA PRO A 11 -25.81 -27.20 26.06
C PRO A 11 -25.30 -25.76 26.22
N LEU A 12 -24.00 -25.60 26.37
CA LEU A 12 -23.36 -24.30 26.23
C LEU A 12 -23.47 -23.87 24.76
N PHE A 13 -24.40 -22.99 24.45
CA PHE A 13 -24.42 -22.28 23.19
C PHE A 13 -23.26 -21.29 23.22
N LEU A 14 -22.13 -21.67 22.67
CA LEU A 14 -21.02 -20.76 22.37
C LEU A 14 -21.44 -19.93 21.15
N ASN A 15 -21.98 -18.74 21.40
CA ASN A 15 -22.13 -17.73 20.37
C ASN A 15 -20.74 -17.19 20.09
N ALA A 16 -20.12 -17.62 19.00
CA ALA A 16 -18.94 -16.98 18.45
C ALA A 16 -19.41 -15.69 17.76
N GLU A 17 -19.32 -14.58 18.45
CA GLU A 17 -19.54 -13.27 17.86
C GLU A 17 -18.32 -12.92 17.02
N LEU A 18 -18.50 -12.79 15.70
CA LEU A 18 -17.45 -12.31 14.81
C LEU A 18 -17.30 -10.80 15.06
N VAL A 19 -16.39 -10.42 15.93
CA VAL A 19 -16.01 -9.02 16.10
C VAL A 19 -15.11 -8.65 14.93
N ILE A 20 -15.64 -7.92 13.97
CA ILE A 20 -14.84 -7.26 12.93
C ILE A 20 -14.27 -6.01 13.56
N GLU A 21 -13.05 -6.07 14.04
CA GLU A 21 -12.32 -4.89 14.46
C GLU A 21 -11.94 -4.10 13.19
N ILE A 22 -12.68 -3.03 12.94
CA ILE A 22 -12.27 -2.06 11.92
C ILE A 22 -11.10 -1.31 12.55
N THR A 23 -9.89 -1.69 12.22
CA THR A 23 -8.69 -0.94 12.58
C THR A 23 -8.85 0.47 12.04
N GLN A 24 -9.13 1.41 12.92
CA GLN A 24 -8.93 2.82 12.62
C GLN A 24 -7.45 2.94 12.26
N GLY A 25 -7.14 3.69 11.19
CA GLY A 25 -5.76 3.93 10.80
C GLY A 25 -4.94 4.48 11.97
N SER A 26 -3.63 4.44 11.84
CA SER A 26 -2.70 4.89 12.88
C SER A 26 -3.09 6.28 13.40
N ASP A 27 -3.13 6.46 14.72
CA ASP A 27 -3.37 7.77 15.36
C ASP A 27 -2.31 8.81 14.96
N ASN A 28 -1.15 8.35 14.48
CA ASN A 28 -0.06 9.19 14.00
C ASN A 28 0.55 8.61 12.72
N PRO A 29 -0.13 8.76 11.58
CA PRO A 29 0.32 8.20 10.30
C PRO A 29 1.61 8.88 9.84
N TYR A 30 2.50 8.11 9.20
CA TYR A 30 3.68 8.65 8.54
C TYR A 30 3.30 9.63 7.44
N ARG A 31 3.82 10.84 7.48
CA ARG A 31 3.51 11.91 6.53
C ARG A 31 4.44 11.83 5.34
N ILE A 32 3.90 11.49 4.19
CA ILE A 32 4.67 11.22 2.97
C ILE A 32 4.40 12.28 1.92
N ALA A 33 5.46 12.93 1.46
CA ALA A 33 5.45 13.73 0.25
C ALA A 33 5.77 12.82 -0.95
N LEU A 34 4.74 12.39 -1.66
CA LEU A 34 4.87 11.59 -2.88
C LEU A 34 5.04 12.53 -4.08
N ILE A 35 6.24 12.59 -4.63
CA ILE A 35 6.48 13.31 -5.88
C ILE A 35 5.93 12.45 -7.04
N PRO A 36 5.00 12.97 -7.83
CA PRO A 36 4.38 12.21 -8.92
C PRO A 36 5.41 11.59 -9.86
N PHE A 37 5.09 10.43 -10.37
CA PHE A 37 5.91 9.77 -11.40
C PHE A 37 6.13 10.72 -12.57
N LYS A 38 7.38 10.84 -13.00
CA LYS A 38 7.72 11.64 -14.17
C LYS A 38 7.23 10.96 -15.44
N GLY A 39 6.62 11.73 -16.32
CA GLY A 39 6.14 11.30 -17.63
C GLY A 39 4.66 11.66 -17.83
N GLU A 40 4.30 11.87 -19.08
CA GLU A 40 2.91 12.25 -19.47
C GLU A 40 2.10 11.03 -19.95
N SER A 41 2.69 9.82 -19.94
CA SER A 41 2.00 8.62 -20.41
C SER A 41 0.82 8.25 -19.52
N GLY A 42 -0.18 7.59 -20.10
CA GLY A 42 -1.32 7.03 -19.35
C GLY A 42 -0.87 6.07 -18.25
N ALA A 43 0.20 5.32 -18.51
CA ALA A 43 0.83 4.41 -17.55
C ALA A 43 1.35 5.14 -16.30
N THR A 44 2.00 6.28 -16.49
CA THR A 44 2.53 7.10 -15.40
C THR A 44 1.41 7.64 -14.50
N LYS A 45 0.34 8.18 -15.10
CA LYS A 45 -0.82 8.68 -14.35
C LYS A 45 -1.49 7.54 -13.56
N GLN A 46 -1.69 6.40 -14.20
CA GLN A 46 -2.28 5.22 -13.56
C GLN A 46 -1.41 4.72 -12.39
N ALA A 47 -0.09 4.68 -12.55
CA ALA A 47 0.83 4.27 -11.50
C ALA A 47 0.75 5.20 -10.28
N ASN A 48 0.71 6.52 -10.50
CA ASN A 48 0.55 7.50 -9.43
C ASN A 48 -0.70 7.25 -8.58
N GLU A 49 -1.85 7.13 -9.25
CA GLU A 49 -3.12 6.90 -8.58
C GLU A 49 -3.13 5.58 -7.79
N ILE A 50 -2.61 4.51 -8.36
CA ILE A 50 -2.58 3.20 -7.70
C ILE A 50 -1.69 3.25 -6.46
N VAL A 51 -0.44 3.73 -6.59
CA VAL A 51 0.50 3.80 -5.46
C VAL A 51 -0.04 4.69 -4.35
N LYS A 52 -0.57 5.87 -4.69
CA LYS A 52 -1.20 6.77 -3.72
C LYS A 52 -2.33 6.08 -2.97
N ASN A 53 -3.25 5.44 -3.69
CA ASN A 53 -4.42 4.79 -3.10
C ASN A 53 -4.06 3.58 -2.26
N ASP A 54 -3.09 2.77 -2.70
CA ASP A 54 -2.61 1.62 -1.93
C ASP A 54 -2.05 2.06 -0.58
N LEU A 55 -1.17 3.07 -0.59
CA LEU A 55 -0.57 3.58 0.63
C LEU A 55 -1.62 4.18 1.59
N ILE A 56 -2.57 4.97 1.07
CA ILE A 56 -3.67 5.55 1.89
C ILE A 56 -4.53 4.45 2.52
N ARG A 57 -4.84 3.37 1.79
CA ARG A 57 -5.68 2.27 2.28
C ARG A 57 -5.09 1.52 3.46
N THR A 58 -3.79 1.56 3.65
CA THR A 58 -3.16 0.91 4.81
C THR A 58 -3.55 1.57 6.14
N GLY A 59 -3.97 2.84 6.11
CA GLY A 59 -4.21 3.65 7.29
C GLY A 59 -2.94 4.09 8.05
N GLU A 60 -1.77 3.65 7.60
CA GLU A 60 -0.47 3.97 8.20
C GLU A 60 0.16 5.25 7.64
N PHE A 61 -0.36 5.74 6.50
CA PHE A 61 0.24 6.84 5.76
C PHE A 61 -0.75 7.98 5.51
N TYR A 62 -0.26 9.18 5.71
CA TYR A 62 -0.86 10.42 5.20
C TYR A 62 -0.07 10.88 3.99
N ILE A 63 -0.70 10.92 2.82
CA ILE A 63 -0.07 11.39 1.58
C ILE A 63 -0.49 12.84 1.33
N PHE A 64 0.49 13.74 1.20
CA PHE A 64 0.22 15.14 0.87
C PHE A 64 -0.47 15.24 -0.50
N ASP A 65 -1.43 16.12 -0.62
CA ASP A 65 -1.98 16.46 -1.92
C ASP A 65 -0.92 17.12 -2.81
N GLU A 66 -0.94 16.82 -4.09
CA GLU A 66 0.04 17.35 -5.05
C GLU A 66 0.13 18.88 -5.01
N LYS A 67 -1.01 19.56 -4.84
CA LYS A 67 -1.08 21.02 -4.72
C LYS A 67 -0.41 21.56 -3.44
N SER A 68 -0.19 20.73 -2.46
CA SER A 68 0.44 21.08 -1.17
C SER A 68 1.94 20.77 -1.17
N LEU A 69 2.46 20.21 -2.25
CA LEU A 69 3.89 19.95 -2.39
C LEU A 69 4.60 21.29 -2.65
N ILE A 70 5.72 21.46 -1.95
CA ILE A 70 6.50 22.73 -1.98
C ILE A 70 7.55 22.77 -3.09
N ALA A 71 7.95 21.59 -3.59
CA ALA A 71 8.93 21.43 -4.64
C ALA A 71 8.76 20.09 -5.37
N TYR A 72 9.40 19.96 -6.53
CA TYR A 72 9.42 18.76 -7.35
C TYR A 72 10.87 18.34 -7.65
N PRO A 73 11.62 17.86 -6.64
CA PRO A 73 13.01 17.46 -6.84
C PRO A 73 13.14 16.37 -7.89
N SER A 74 14.21 16.44 -8.67
CA SER A 74 14.51 15.48 -9.74
C SER A 74 15.39 14.35 -9.29
N GLY A 75 16.09 14.54 -8.18
CA GLY A 75 17.02 13.58 -7.59
C GLY A 75 17.43 14.05 -6.20
N GLU A 76 18.33 13.30 -5.59
CA GLU A 76 18.81 13.56 -4.22
C GLU A 76 19.44 14.94 -4.03
N ASP A 77 20.20 15.38 -5.04
CA ASP A 77 20.92 16.67 -4.99
C ASP A 77 19.99 17.90 -4.97
N ASP A 78 18.76 17.73 -5.45
CA ASP A 78 17.74 18.79 -5.49
C ASP A 78 16.91 18.87 -4.19
N ILE A 79 17.15 17.98 -3.22
CA ILE A 79 16.33 17.90 -2.01
C ILE A 79 16.80 18.91 -0.95
N ASN A 80 16.01 19.94 -0.72
CA ASN A 80 16.16 20.78 0.45
C ASN A 80 15.35 20.22 1.65
N TYR A 81 15.95 19.39 2.46
CA TYR A 81 15.30 18.76 3.61
C TYR A 81 14.69 19.75 4.61
N SER A 82 15.19 20.99 4.67
CA SER A 82 14.66 21.99 5.58
C SER A 82 13.24 22.40 5.22
N ASP A 83 12.97 22.53 3.93
CA ASP A 83 11.65 22.91 3.42
C ASP A 83 10.62 21.80 3.70
N TRP A 84 10.99 20.55 3.47
CA TRP A 84 10.12 19.39 3.75
C TRP A 84 9.80 19.24 5.24
N ARG A 85 10.73 19.63 6.11
CA ARG A 85 10.47 19.66 7.56
C ARG A 85 9.48 20.74 7.97
N LEU A 86 9.43 21.88 7.28
CA LEU A 86 8.47 22.95 7.57
C LEU A 86 7.01 22.48 7.40
N ILE A 87 6.76 21.59 6.46
CA ILE A 87 5.42 20.98 6.26
C ILE A 87 5.22 19.71 7.09
N ASN A 88 6.18 19.36 7.95
CA ASN A 88 6.18 18.15 8.75
C ASN A 88 6.08 16.85 7.91
N ALA A 89 6.76 16.78 6.77
CA ALA A 89 6.93 15.54 6.04
C ALA A 89 7.94 14.65 6.78
N ASP A 90 7.60 13.37 6.95
CA ASP A 90 8.51 12.37 7.52
C ASP A 90 9.38 11.76 6.44
N TYR A 91 8.75 11.45 5.28
CA TYR A 91 9.41 10.86 4.13
C TYR A 91 9.10 11.60 2.84
N LEU A 92 10.09 11.60 1.95
CA LEU A 92 9.95 12.06 0.58
C LEU A 92 10.15 10.87 -0.36
N LEU A 93 9.22 10.69 -1.28
CA LEU A 93 9.26 9.65 -2.30
C LEU A 93 9.46 10.28 -3.66
N LEU A 94 10.56 9.93 -4.32
CA LEU A 94 10.76 10.23 -5.74
C LEU A 94 10.45 8.98 -6.56
N THR A 95 9.59 9.11 -7.55
CA THR A 95 9.14 7.99 -8.37
C THR A 95 9.32 8.28 -9.85
N SER A 96 9.63 7.25 -10.64
CA SER A 96 9.72 7.32 -12.09
C SER A 96 9.27 6.02 -12.75
N VAL A 97 8.64 6.13 -13.92
CA VAL A 97 8.28 5.00 -14.78
C VAL A 97 9.00 5.17 -16.10
N ILE A 98 9.66 4.12 -16.54
CA ILE A 98 10.28 4.02 -17.86
C ILE A 98 9.53 2.95 -18.63
N ASP A 99 8.88 3.36 -19.70
CA ASP A 99 8.20 2.46 -20.63
C ASP A 99 9.13 2.20 -21.82
N SER A 100 9.36 0.93 -22.15
CA SER A 100 10.22 0.51 -23.23
C SER A 100 9.64 -0.71 -23.95
N ASP A 101 10.16 -1.02 -25.12
CA ASP A 101 9.74 -2.19 -25.90
C ASP A 101 9.93 -3.52 -25.13
N SER A 102 10.84 -3.56 -24.16
CA SER A 102 11.13 -4.74 -23.34
C SER A 102 10.23 -4.85 -22.08
N GLY A 103 9.46 -3.81 -21.77
CA GLY A 103 8.60 -3.78 -20.59
C GLY A 103 8.65 -2.45 -19.86
N ILE A 104 8.00 -2.42 -18.69
CA ILE A 104 7.91 -1.24 -17.83
C ILE A 104 8.87 -1.42 -16.66
N GLU A 105 9.70 -0.42 -16.41
CA GLU A 105 10.53 -0.30 -15.21
C GLU A 105 9.98 0.84 -14.33
N ALA A 106 9.67 0.56 -13.08
CA ALA A 106 9.41 1.58 -12.09
C ALA A 106 10.62 1.70 -11.15
N ARG A 107 11.03 2.94 -10.89
CA ARG A 107 12.05 3.27 -9.89
C ARG A 107 11.41 4.13 -8.83
N TYR A 108 11.77 3.86 -7.58
CA TYR A 108 11.39 4.73 -6.49
C TYR A 108 12.55 4.88 -5.51
N GLU A 109 12.66 6.06 -4.95
CA GLU A 109 13.66 6.40 -3.95
C GLU A 109 12.95 6.96 -2.73
N ILE A 110 13.37 6.50 -1.56
CA ILE A 110 12.79 6.91 -0.28
C ILE A 110 13.84 7.66 0.52
N PHE A 111 13.48 8.86 0.95
CA PHE A 111 14.34 9.72 1.78
C PHE A 111 13.67 9.98 3.13
N ASP A 112 14.39 9.73 4.20
CA ASP A 112 14.01 10.14 5.55
C ASP A 112 14.35 11.64 5.73
N VAL A 113 13.31 12.45 5.86
CA VAL A 113 13.45 13.91 5.94
C VAL A 113 14.13 14.34 7.23
N ARG A 114 13.90 13.61 8.33
CA ARG A 114 14.50 13.90 9.62
C ARG A 114 15.98 13.54 9.67
N LYS A 115 16.31 12.34 9.18
CA LYS A 115 17.71 11.85 9.13
C LYS A 115 18.50 12.44 7.98
N LYS A 116 17.84 13.08 7.01
CA LYS A 116 18.45 13.62 5.79
C LYS A 116 19.23 12.56 5.02
N SER A 117 18.66 11.39 4.88
CA SER A 117 19.34 10.25 4.26
C SER A 117 18.38 9.45 3.39
N LYS A 118 18.93 8.90 2.32
CA LYS A 118 18.23 7.93 1.48
C LYS A 118 18.10 6.61 2.23
N ILE A 119 16.88 6.04 2.27
CA ILE A 119 16.62 4.74 2.87
C ILE A 119 16.70 3.64 1.83
N ARG A 120 16.10 3.86 0.65
CA ARG A 120 15.96 2.82 -0.38
C ARG A 120 15.91 3.43 -1.78
N SER A 121 16.47 2.72 -2.76
CA SER A 121 16.45 3.09 -4.18
C SER A 121 16.30 1.83 -5.06
N PRO A 122 15.19 1.12 -4.98
CA PRO A 122 14.96 -0.07 -5.76
C PRO A 122 14.42 0.22 -7.14
N LYS A 123 14.51 -0.81 -8.00
CA LYS A 123 13.87 -0.90 -9.29
C LYS A 123 12.91 -2.07 -9.29
N VAL A 124 11.74 -1.87 -9.85
CA VAL A 124 10.72 -2.91 -10.04
C VAL A 124 10.46 -3.05 -11.52
N TYR A 125 10.51 -4.28 -12.01
CA TYR A 125 10.25 -4.60 -13.42
C TYR A 125 8.91 -5.28 -13.57
N GLY A 126 8.22 -4.96 -14.65
CA GLY A 126 6.94 -5.56 -15.01
C GLY A 126 6.83 -5.83 -16.50
N VAL A 127 5.84 -6.61 -16.89
CA VAL A 127 5.49 -6.84 -18.29
C VAL A 127 4.80 -5.61 -18.85
N THR A 128 5.02 -5.30 -20.11
CA THR A 128 4.61 -4.05 -20.79
C THR A 128 3.14 -3.65 -20.57
N ASN A 129 2.23 -4.56 -20.28
CA ASN A 129 0.80 -4.27 -20.16
C ASN A 129 0.24 -4.36 -18.72
N ASN A 130 1.10 -4.45 -17.70
CA ASN A 130 0.63 -4.64 -16.33
C ASN A 130 1.12 -3.56 -15.35
N VAL A 131 0.85 -2.30 -15.72
CA VAL A 131 1.14 -1.12 -14.87
C VAL A 131 0.53 -1.29 -13.48
N ARG A 132 -0.68 -1.84 -13.40
CA ARG A 132 -1.38 -2.05 -12.12
C ARG A 132 -0.58 -2.95 -11.19
N GLN A 133 -0.17 -4.12 -11.65
CA GLN A 133 0.62 -5.05 -10.84
C GLN A 133 1.97 -4.45 -10.44
N LEU A 134 2.63 -3.76 -11.36
CA LEU A 134 3.89 -3.07 -11.10
C LEU A 134 3.71 -2.04 -9.97
N SER A 135 2.63 -1.25 -10.04
CA SER A 135 2.33 -0.23 -9.03
C SER A 135 2.10 -0.85 -7.64
N HIS A 136 1.39 -1.97 -7.55
CA HIS A 136 1.21 -2.70 -6.29
C HIS A 136 2.54 -3.21 -5.71
N TYR A 137 3.47 -3.70 -6.55
CA TYR A 137 4.81 -4.07 -6.08
C TYR A 137 5.61 -2.86 -5.57
N VAL A 138 5.47 -1.70 -6.22
CA VAL A 138 6.06 -0.45 -5.74
C VAL A 138 5.48 -0.07 -4.38
N SER A 139 4.16 -0.14 -4.24
CA SER A 139 3.45 0.13 -2.97
C SER A 139 3.94 -0.77 -1.84
N ASP A 140 4.04 -2.08 -2.10
CA ASP A 140 4.54 -3.05 -1.12
C ASP A 140 5.98 -2.76 -0.70
N GLY A 141 6.83 -2.43 -1.67
CA GLY A 141 8.22 -2.08 -1.38
C GLY A 141 8.38 -0.79 -0.57
N ILE A 142 7.53 0.21 -0.81
CA ILE A 142 7.49 1.45 -0.03
C ILE A 142 7.00 1.16 1.40
N TYR A 143 5.92 0.40 1.52
CA TYR A 143 5.35 0.02 2.80
C TYR A 143 6.39 -0.71 3.66
N GLU A 144 7.01 -1.75 3.11
CA GLU A 144 8.05 -2.53 3.80
C GLU A 144 9.26 -1.67 4.20
N ALA A 145 9.71 -0.77 3.33
CA ALA A 145 10.89 0.04 3.61
C ALA A 145 10.67 1.03 4.78
N ILE A 146 9.44 1.51 4.96
CA ILE A 146 9.10 2.48 6.00
C ILE A 146 8.69 1.80 7.30
N THR A 147 7.85 0.75 7.22
CA THR A 147 7.28 0.09 8.40
C THR A 147 8.07 -1.11 8.88
N GLY A 148 8.91 -1.70 8.02
CA GLY A 148 9.58 -2.98 8.27
C GLY A 148 8.68 -4.20 8.14
N ILE A 149 7.42 -4.03 7.72
CA ILE A 149 6.42 -5.08 7.56
C ILE A 149 6.20 -5.31 6.06
N GLN A 150 6.09 -6.55 5.64
CA GLN A 150 5.81 -6.88 4.24
C GLN A 150 4.47 -6.30 3.79
N GLY A 151 4.46 -5.61 2.65
CA GLY A 151 3.24 -5.11 2.03
C GLY A 151 2.37 -6.22 1.44
N ILE A 152 1.10 -5.93 1.26
CA ILE A 152 0.09 -6.90 0.76
C ILE A 152 -0.68 -6.39 -0.46
N ALA A 153 -0.36 -5.22 -1.00
CA ALA A 153 -1.07 -4.62 -2.13
C ALA A 153 -1.01 -5.48 -3.39
N SER A 154 0.10 -6.21 -3.60
CA SER A 154 0.28 -7.13 -4.74
C SER A 154 -0.37 -8.50 -4.55
N THR A 155 -1.00 -8.77 -3.40
CA THR A 155 -1.62 -10.07 -3.12
C THR A 155 -2.87 -10.30 -3.96
N LYS A 156 -3.20 -11.57 -4.21
CA LYS A 156 -4.40 -11.98 -4.93
C LYS A 156 -5.32 -12.73 -3.98
N ILE A 157 -6.59 -12.34 -3.96
CA ILE A 157 -7.61 -13.07 -3.20
C ILE A 157 -8.36 -13.99 -4.15
N LEU A 158 -8.37 -15.28 -3.83
CA LEU A 158 -9.21 -16.28 -4.48
C LEU A 158 -10.49 -16.44 -3.66
N TYR A 159 -11.64 -16.22 -4.27
CA TYR A 159 -12.90 -16.51 -3.63
C TYR A 159 -13.80 -17.39 -4.53
N VAL A 160 -14.66 -18.19 -3.90
CA VAL A 160 -15.67 -18.98 -4.58
C VAL A 160 -17.01 -18.28 -4.38
N SER A 161 -17.64 -17.92 -5.47
CA SER A 161 -19.00 -17.39 -5.47
C SER A 161 -19.94 -18.47 -6.02
N GLN A 162 -20.95 -18.85 -5.24
CA GLN A 162 -22.01 -19.74 -5.70
C GLN A 162 -23.23 -18.88 -6.03
N SER A 163 -23.57 -18.81 -7.32
CA SER A 163 -24.88 -18.32 -7.76
C SER A 163 -25.76 -19.53 -8.08
N ASN A 164 -27.08 -19.41 -7.94
CA ASN A 164 -28.04 -20.51 -8.13
C ASN A 164 -28.00 -21.16 -9.52
N GLU A 165 -27.19 -20.68 -10.44
CA GLU A 165 -27.13 -21.17 -11.82
C GLU A 165 -25.78 -21.69 -12.28
N VAL A 166 -24.64 -21.24 -11.72
CA VAL A 166 -23.28 -21.70 -12.11
C VAL A 166 -22.28 -21.45 -10.98
N ASP A 167 -21.48 -22.49 -10.67
CA ASP A 167 -20.31 -22.32 -9.80
C ASP A 167 -19.20 -21.60 -10.57
N THR A 168 -18.92 -20.36 -10.22
CA THR A 168 -17.85 -19.57 -10.84
C THR A 168 -16.71 -19.33 -9.85
N LEU A 169 -15.51 -19.78 -10.23
CA LEU A 169 -14.28 -19.40 -9.56
C LEU A 169 -13.85 -18.02 -10.10
N SER A 170 -13.79 -17.02 -9.23
CA SER A 170 -13.33 -15.69 -9.60
C SER A 170 -12.09 -15.30 -8.82
N LEU A 171 -11.06 -14.84 -9.54
CA LEU A 171 -9.87 -14.22 -8.98
C LEU A 171 -10.06 -12.72 -9.00
N ILE A 172 -10.16 -12.10 -7.82
CA ILE A 172 -10.12 -10.64 -7.74
C ILE A 172 -8.69 -10.21 -7.40
N HIS A 173 -8.22 -9.26 -8.18
CA HIS A 173 -7.09 -8.42 -7.86
C HIS A 173 -7.67 -7.19 -7.15
N ILE A 174 -7.42 -7.09 -5.86
CA ILE A 174 -7.78 -5.91 -5.08
C ILE A 174 -6.68 -4.89 -5.24
#